data_c4a2a22cef20e69dc4f2c6f59dfffa2c
#
_entry.id   c4a2a22cef20e69dc4f2c6f59dfffa2c
#
_cell.length_a   1.000
_cell.length_b   1.000
_cell.length_c   1.000
_cell.angle_alpha   90.00
_cell.angle_beta   90.00
_cell.angle_gamma   90.00
#
_symmetry.space_group_name_H-M   'P 1'
#
loop_
_entity.id
_entity.type
_entity.pdbx_description
1 polymer ?
#
loop_
_entity_poly.entity_id
_entity_poly.type
_entity_poly.pdbx_seq_one_letter_code
_entity_poly.pdbx_strand_id
1 'polypeptide(L)'
;MKGRKRTALVDVLGLVLKCHVGAANQADVKAAPWVVFAILESNERMSKVLADQGYQGDLEEDVEAVYEVIFEVVTHEGKEFSVQAKRWIVERTWAWLDNNRALTRDYERLPENHEGMVYAAMIRLMLRRLENNRRTWKKEKP
;
A
#
# COMPACT_ATOMS: atom_id res chain seq x y z
N MET A 1 16.48 -16.24 -9.10
CA MET A 1 15.75 -16.49 -7.85
C MET A 1 14.26 -16.40 -8.17
N LYS A 2 13.50 -17.44 -7.90
CA LYS A 2 12.04 -17.42 -8.08
C LYS A 2 11.43 -16.87 -6.78
N GLY A 3 10.90 -15.66 -6.82
CA GLY A 3 10.24 -15.02 -5.70
C GLY A 3 9.05 -14.20 -6.19
N ARG A 4 8.24 -13.71 -5.26
CA ARG A 4 7.12 -12.80 -5.52
C ARG A 4 7.40 -11.44 -4.94
N LYS A 5 6.84 -10.42 -5.56
CA LYS A 5 6.88 -9.03 -5.13
C LYS A 5 5.47 -8.57 -4.79
N ARG A 6 5.33 -7.88 -3.67
CA ARG A 6 4.08 -7.27 -3.23
C ARG A 6 4.11 -5.78 -3.57
N THR A 7 3.12 -5.32 -4.30
CA THR A 7 2.87 -3.90 -4.58
C THR A 7 1.57 -3.51 -3.90
N ALA A 8 1.55 -2.42 -3.14
CA ALA A 8 0.35 -2.00 -2.46
C ALA A 8 0.15 -0.49 -2.53
N LEU A 9 -1.11 -0.09 -2.63
CA LEU A 9 -1.59 1.26 -2.39
C LEU A 9 -2.15 1.31 -0.96
N VAL A 10 -1.68 2.28 -0.18
CA VAL A 10 -2.10 2.48 1.22
C VAL A 10 -2.64 3.90 1.41
N ASP A 11 -3.58 4.05 2.33
CA ASP A 11 -4.06 5.36 2.74
C ASP A 11 -3.09 6.08 3.71
N VAL A 12 -3.43 7.29 4.11
CA VAL A 12 -2.61 8.11 5.04
C VAL A 12 -2.49 7.48 6.43
N LEU A 13 -3.36 6.57 6.81
CA LEU A 13 -3.31 5.81 8.07
C LEU A 13 -2.49 4.54 7.95
N GLY A 14 -2.04 4.17 6.74
CA GLY A 14 -1.32 2.95 6.43
C GLY A 14 -2.23 1.74 6.28
N LEU A 15 -3.50 1.94 5.94
CA LEU A 15 -4.42 0.85 5.62
C LEU A 15 -4.29 0.50 4.15
N VAL A 16 -4.16 -0.80 3.85
CA VAL A 16 -4.04 -1.28 2.47
C VAL A 16 -5.37 -1.13 1.75
N LEU A 17 -5.39 -0.32 0.71
CA LEU A 17 -6.52 -0.14 -0.19
C LEU A 17 -6.54 -1.22 -1.27
N LYS A 18 -5.36 -1.48 -1.86
CA LYS A 18 -5.17 -2.53 -2.87
C LYS A 18 -3.79 -3.13 -2.72
N CYS A 19 -3.70 -4.44 -2.93
CA CYS A 19 -2.45 -5.18 -3.02
C CYS A 19 -2.44 -6.00 -4.31
N HIS A 20 -1.30 -6.06 -4.96
CA HIS A 20 -1.01 -6.95 -6.08
C HIS A 20 0.25 -7.76 -5.77
N VAL A 21 0.19 -9.06 -6.04
CA VAL A 21 1.31 -9.99 -5.87
C VAL A 21 1.73 -10.53 -7.23
N GLY A 22 2.88 -10.08 -7.70
CA GLY A 22 3.45 -10.48 -8.99
C GLY A 22 4.78 -11.20 -8.88
N ALA A 23 5.38 -11.50 -10.02
CA ALA A 23 6.72 -12.07 -10.07
C ALA A 23 7.77 -11.07 -9.57
N ALA A 24 8.77 -11.53 -8.83
CA ALA A 24 9.80 -10.66 -8.23
C ALA A 24 10.65 -9.90 -9.27
N ASN A 25 10.72 -10.39 -10.50
CA ASN A 25 11.43 -9.74 -11.61
C ASN A 25 10.56 -8.75 -12.41
N GLN A 26 9.30 -8.56 -12.03
CA GLN A 26 8.42 -7.57 -12.64
C GLN A 26 8.84 -6.17 -12.18
N ALA A 27 8.98 -5.24 -13.12
CA ALA A 27 9.26 -3.83 -12.80
C ALA A 27 8.05 -3.20 -12.06
N ASP A 28 8.33 -2.29 -11.13
CA ASP A 28 7.29 -1.62 -10.32
C ASP A 28 6.28 -0.87 -11.19
N VAL A 29 6.74 -0.18 -12.20
CA VAL A 29 5.92 0.52 -13.19
C VAL A 29 4.87 -0.38 -13.85
N LYS A 30 5.18 -1.67 -14.06
CA LYS A 30 4.20 -2.62 -14.65
C LYS A 30 3.19 -3.15 -13.65
N ALA A 31 3.51 -3.13 -12.36
CA ALA A 31 2.60 -3.57 -11.30
C ALA A 31 1.68 -2.45 -10.81
N ALA A 32 2.11 -1.19 -10.92
CA ALA A 32 1.38 -0.03 -10.43
C ALA A 32 -0.05 0.12 -11.02
N PRO A 33 -0.28 -0.04 -12.33
CA PRO A 33 -1.62 0.08 -12.90
C PRO A 33 -2.65 -0.84 -12.22
N TRP A 34 -2.27 -2.07 -11.86
CA TRP A 34 -3.16 -3.04 -11.20
C TRP A 34 -3.66 -2.59 -9.83
N VAL A 35 -2.90 -1.76 -9.12
CA VAL A 35 -3.31 -1.25 -7.80
C VAL A 35 -3.90 0.15 -7.89
N VAL A 36 -3.42 1.00 -8.77
CA VAL A 36 -3.84 2.39 -8.88
C VAL A 36 -5.20 2.50 -9.55
N PHE A 37 -5.37 1.97 -10.77
CA PHE A 37 -6.63 2.09 -11.50
C PHE A 37 -7.79 1.41 -10.79
N ALA A 38 -7.58 0.20 -10.21
CA ALA A 38 -8.63 -0.49 -9.47
C ALA A 38 -9.18 0.31 -8.29
N ILE A 39 -8.37 1.19 -7.68
CA ILE A 39 -8.82 2.04 -6.58
C ILE A 39 -9.41 3.35 -7.08
N LEU A 40 -8.84 3.96 -8.12
CA LEU A 40 -9.38 5.19 -8.70
C LEU A 40 -10.79 4.97 -9.26
N GLU A 41 -11.05 3.83 -9.90
CA GLU A 41 -12.38 3.44 -10.39
C GLU A 41 -13.42 3.27 -9.28
N SER A 42 -13.00 2.90 -8.06
CA SER A 42 -13.88 2.60 -6.94
C SER A 42 -13.93 3.68 -5.85
N ASN A 43 -13.07 4.71 -5.92
CA ASN A 43 -12.93 5.69 -4.86
C ASN A 43 -12.80 7.13 -5.40
N GLU A 44 -13.93 7.77 -5.63
CA GLU A 44 -14.03 9.15 -6.11
C GLU A 44 -13.44 10.21 -5.16
N ARG A 45 -13.16 9.87 -3.91
CA ARG A 45 -12.60 10.82 -2.93
C ARG A 45 -11.09 10.88 -2.96
N MET A 46 -10.43 10.11 -3.80
CA MET A 46 -8.97 10.15 -3.93
C MET A 46 -8.57 11.40 -4.72
N SER A 47 -7.74 12.24 -4.14
CA SER A 47 -7.26 13.47 -4.78
C SER A 47 -5.78 13.43 -5.13
N LYS A 48 -5.01 12.55 -4.49
CA LYS A 48 -3.56 12.48 -4.69
C LYS A 48 -3.01 11.09 -4.41
N VAL A 49 -2.12 10.63 -5.29
CA VAL A 49 -1.30 9.43 -5.11
C VAL A 49 0.16 9.85 -5.02
N LEU A 50 0.88 9.31 -4.05
CA LEU A 50 2.33 9.46 -3.91
C LEU A 50 3.00 8.14 -4.22
N ALA A 51 3.97 8.15 -5.12
CA ALA A 51 4.76 6.99 -5.50
C ALA A 51 6.26 7.25 -5.33
N ASP A 52 7.06 6.21 -5.19
CA ASP A 52 8.51 6.35 -5.21
C ASP A 52 9.05 6.39 -6.65
N GLN A 53 10.35 6.67 -6.79
CA GLN A 53 11.01 6.81 -8.07
C GLN A 53 10.90 5.58 -8.99
N GLY A 54 10.68 4.38 -8.44
CA GLY A 54 10.49 3.15 -9.20
C GLY A 54 9.20 3.12 -10.02
N TYR A 55 8.29 4.06 -9.80
CA TYR A 55 7.01 4.20 -10.51
C TYR A 55 7.00 5.34 -11.54
N GLN A 56 8.15 5.91 -11.84
CA GLN A 56 8.30 6.95 -12.85
C GLN A 56 7.98 6.40 -14.25
N GLY A 57 7.14 7.11 -15.03
CA GLY A 57 6.76 6.74 -16.39
C GLY A 57 5.37 7.27 -16.77
N ASP A 58 4.78 6.68 -17.79
CA ASP A 58 3.52 7.12 -18.42
C ASP A 58 2.30 7.06 -17.47
N LEU A 59 2.41 6.37 -16.33
CA LEU A 59 1.32 6.23 -15.36
C LEU A 59 0.87 7.57 -14.76
N GLU A 60 1.79 8.51 -14.59
CA GLU A 60 1.49 9.86 -14.09
C GLU A 60 0.54 10.58 -15.05
N GLU A 61 0.89 10.61 -16.34
CA GLU A 61 0.08 11.26 -17.39
C GLU A 61 -1.28 10.56 -17.53
N ASP A 62 -1.33 9.23 -17.50
CA ASP A 62 -2.57 8.45 -17.63
C ASP A 62 -3.51 8.70 -16.45
N VAL A 63 -2.99 8.75 -15.22
CA VAL A 63 -3.80 8.99 -14.00
C VAL A 63 -4.38 10.40 -14.00
N GLU A 64 -3.56 11.40 -14.29
CA GLU A 64 -3.99 12.80 -14.27
C GLU A 64 -5.01 13.08 -15.39
N ALA A 65 -4.79 12.53 -16.58
CA ALA A 65 -5.68 12.75 -17.74
C ALA A 65 -7.06 12.10 -17.58
N VAL A 66 -7.14 10.92 -16.95
CA VAL A 66 -8.39 10.13 -16.88
C VAL A 66 -9.17 10.38 -15.60
N TYR A 67 -8.48 10.57 -14.47
CA TYR A 67 -9.11 10.59 -13.14
C TYR A 67 -9.05 11.96 -12.43
N GLU A 68 -8.37 12.95 -13.01
CA GLU A 68 -8.16 14.27 -12.39
C GLU A 68 -7.51 14.18 -11.00
N VAL A 69 -6.71 13.13 -10.76
CA VAL A 69 -6.00 12.85 -9.51
C VAL A 69 -4.53 13.17 -9.69
N ILE A 70 -3.96 13.95 -8.78
CA ILE A 70 -2.53 14.28 -8.79
C ILE A 70 -1.72 13.02 -8.51
N PHE A 71 -0.85 12.61 -9.45
CA PHE A 71 0.10 11.53 -9.26
C PHE A 71 1.52 12.11 -9.10
N GLU A 72 2.07 12.06 -7.91
CA GLU A 72 3.38 12.65 -7.61
C GLU A 72 4.41 11.56 -7.35
N VAL A 73 5.43 11.51 -8.20
CA VAL A 73 6.60 10.65 -7.99
C VAL A 73 7.62 11.41 -7.15
N VAL A 74 7.88 10.90 -5.94
CA VAL A 74 8.84 11.49 -5.02
C VAL A 74 10.24 11.06 -5.42
N THR A 75 11.04 12.02 -5.93
CA THR A 75 12.43 11.82 -6.34
C THR A 75 13.39 12.17 -5.21
N HIS A 76 14.55 11.51 -5.17
CA HIS A 76 15.65 11.87 -4.29
C HIS A 76 16.43 13.04 -4.89
N GLU A 77 16.17 14.24 -4.44
CA GLU A 77 17.03 15.40 -4.76
C GLU A 77 18.07 15.59 -3.65
N GLY A 78 19.33 15.31 -3.98
CA GLY A 78 20.49 15.68 -3.17
C GLY A 78 21.20 14.53 -2.44
N LYS A 79 22.43 14.83 -2.01
CA LYS A 79 23.34 13.91 -1.28
C LYS A 79 23.02 13.82 0.23
N GLU A 80 22.10 14.62 0.74
CA GLU A 80 21.74 14.63 2.15
C GLU A 80 20.53 13.74 2.41
N PHE A 81 20.57 13.03 3.54
CA PHE A 81 19.44 12.24 4.05
C PHE A 81 18.26 13.17 4.35
N SER A 82 17.29 13.22 3.43
CA SER A 82 16.01 13.88 3.67
C SER A 82 14.94 12.83 3.94
N VAL A 83 14.17 13.02 5.01
CA VAL A 83 13.01 12.20 5.31
C VAL A 83 11.96 12.48 4.25
N GLN A 84 11.79 11.56 3.31
CA GLN A 84 10.77 11.69 2.27
C GLN A 84 9.39 11.73 2.89
N ALA A 85 8.62 12.75 2.52
CA ALA A 85 7.28 12.94 3.03
C ALA A 85 6.42 11.68 2.78
N LYS A 86 5.93 11.09 3.88
CA LYS A 86 4.97 9.96 3.88
C LYS A 86 5.48 8.59 3.38
N ARG A 87 6.71 8.43 2.90
CA ARG A 87 7.26 7.11 2.51
C ARG A 87 7.22 6.11 3.67
N TRP A 88 7.54 6.56 4.87
CA TRP A 88 7.50 5.75 6.10
C TRP A 88 6.15 5.08 6.35
N ILE A 89 5.04 5.59 5.76
CA ILE A 89 3.69 5.02 5.94
C ILE A 89 3.64 3.61 5.33
N VAL A 90 4.16 3.43 4.12
CA VAL A 90 4.20 2.13 3.44
C VAL A 90 5.12 1.17 4.18
N GLU A 91 6.31 1.64 4.59
CA GLU A 91 7.27 0.85 5.38
C GLU A 91 6.66 0.37 6.69
N ARG A 92 5.97 1.26 7.40
CA ARG A 92 5.23 0.93 8.64
C ARG A 92 4.13 -0.10 8.38
N THR A 93 3.41 0.02 7.27
CA THR A 93 2.35 -0.92 6.92
C THR A 93 2.91 -2.32 6.70
N TRP A 94 4.01 -2.44 5.96
CA TRP A 94 4.69 -3.72 5.80
C TRP A 94 5.19 -4.29 7.12
N ALA A 95 5.77 -3.47 7.99
CA ALA A 95 6.20 -3.90 9.32
C ALA A 95 5.04 -4.45 10.17
N TRP A 96 3.83 -3.88 10.07
CA TRP A 96 2.64 -4.45 10.73
C TRP A 96 2.20 -5.79 10.13
N LEU A 97 2.25 -5.91 8.81
CA LEU A 97 1.85 -7.12 8.10
C LEU A 97 2.84 -8.27 8.35
N ASP A 98 4.12 -7.98 8.38
CA ASP A 98 5.19 -8.96 8.61
C ASP A 98 5.16 -9.56 10.03
N ASN A 99 4.45 -8.95 10.98
CA ASN A 99 4.13 -9.58 12.26
C ASN A 99 3.14 -10.77 12.14
N ASN A 100 2.54 -10.98 10.96
CA ASN A 100 1.72 -12.16 10.70
C ASN A 100 2.59 -13.27 10.11
N ARG A 101 2.68 -14.40 10.83
CA ARG A 101 3.50 -15.54 10.43
C ARG A 101 3.25 -16.01 8.99
N ALA A 102 2.01 -15.93 8.53
CA ALA A 102 1.63 -16.32 7.17
C ALA A 102 2.18 -15.39 6.08
N LEU A 103 2.63 -14.17 6.44
CA LEU A 103 3.17 -13.17 5.52
C LEU A 103 4.68 -13.01 5.59
N THR A 104 5.36 -13.57 6.61
CA THR A 104 6.82 -13.56 6.73
C THR A 104 7.51 -14.40 5.66
N ARG A 105 6.81 -15.41 5.16
CA ARG A 105 7.21 -16.21 4.01
C ARG A 105 6.03 -16.40 3.08
N ASP A 106 6.30 -16.58 1.79
CA ASP A 106 5.28 -16.90 0.82
C ASP A 106 5.02 -18.43 0.84
N TYR A 107 3.93 -18.82 1.49
CA TYR A 107 3.46 -20.20 1.56
C TYR A 107 2.37 -20.49 0.53
N GLU A 108 1.85 -19.46 -0.13
CA GLU A 108 0.70 -19.61 -0.99
C GLU A 108 1.10 -20.10 -2.39
N ARG A 109 0.32 -21.03 -2.93
CA ARG A 109 0.56 -21.54 -4.27
C ARG A 109 0.20 -20.50 -5.35
N LEU A 110 -0.89 -19.76 -5.14
CA LEU A 110 -1.40 -18.76 -6.07
C LEU A 110 -1.13 -17.35 -5.53
N PRO A 111 -0.77 -16.39 -6.40
CA PRO A 111 -0.59 -14.99 -6.00
C PRO A 111 -1.82 -14.39 -5.33
N GLU A 112 -3.01 -14.70 -5.84
CA GLU A 112 -4.30 -14.21 -5.34
C GLU A 112 -4.57 -14.64 -3.90
N ASN A 113 -4.13 -15.85 -3.52
CA ASN A 113 -4.24 -16.32 -2.15
C ASN A 113 -3.33 -15.50 -1.22
N HIS A 114 -2.14 -15.15 -1.68
CA HIS A 114 -1.24 -14.29 -0.92
C HIS A 114 -1.82 -12.86 -0.74
N GLU A 115 -2.44 -12.30 -1.79
CA GLU A 115 -3.19 -11.04 -1.70
C GLU A 115 -4.32 -11.16 -0.66
N GLY A 116 -5.09 -12.26 -0.67
CA GLY A 116 -6.11 -12.56 0.32
C GLY A 116 -5.57 -12.59 1.74
N MET A 117 -4.38 -13.15 1.96
CA MET A 117 -3.71 -13.16 3.27
C MET A 117 -3.30 -11.76 3.73
N VAL A 118 -2.88 -10.89 2.82
CA VAL A 118 -2.59 -9.47 3.12
C VAL A 118 -3.87 -8.77 3.60
N TYR A 119 -4.99 -8.95 2.91
CA TYR A 119 -6.27 -8.36 3.32
C TYR A 119 -6.76 -8.93 4.66
N ALA A 120 -6.66 -10.24 4.89
CA ALA A 120 -7.04 -10.85 6.16
C ALA A 120 -6.22 -10.29 7.34
N ALA A 121 -4.90 -10.11 7.15
CA ALA A 121 -4.02 -9.50 8.14
C ALA A 121 -4.38 -8.03 8.40
N MET A 122 -4.74 -7.28 7.36
CA MET A 122 -5.17 -5.89 7.48
C MET A 122 -6.51 -5.78 8.22
N ILE A 123 -7.48 -6.62 7.90
CA ILE A 123 -8.78 -6.67 8.61
C ILE A 123 -8.54 -6.95 10.10
N ARG A 124 -7.68 -7.91 10.45
CA ARG A 124 -7.32 -8.19 11.84
C ARG A 124 -6.73 -6.97 12.55
N LEU A 125 -5.85 -6.22 11.87
CA LEU A 125 -5.27 -4.98 12.38
C LEU A 125 -6.36 -3.93 12.65
N MET A 126 -7.25 -3.74 11.69
CA MET A 126 -8.36 -2.77 11.79
C MET A 126 -9.30 -3.11 12.95
N LEU A 127 -9.69 -4.37 13.09
CA LEU A 127 -10.54 -4.84 14.20
C LEU A 127 -9.89 -4.60 15.56
N ARG A 128 -8.59 -4.85 15.70
CA ARG A 128 -7.84 -4.56 16.92
C ARG A 128 -7.83 -3.06 17.26
N ARG A 129 -7.67 -2.20 16.27
CA ARG A 129 -7.70 -0.74 16.46
C ARG A 129 -9.08 -0.28 16.92
N LEU A 130 -10.14 -0.79 16.31
CA LEU A 130 -11.51 -0.50 16.72
C LEU A 130 -11.81 -0.97 18.16
N GLU A 131 -11.37 -2.14 18.53
CA GLU A 131 -11.52 -2.67 19.88
C GLU A 131 -10.76 -1.83 20.92
N ASN A 132 -9.51 -1.44 20.64
CA ASN A 132 -8.71 -0.60 21.52
C ASN A 132 -9.35 0.79 21.71
N ASN A 133 -9.83 1.42 20.64
CA ASN A 133 -10.55 2.70 20.73
C ASN A 133 -11.83 2.56 21.57
N ARG A 134 -12.56 1.45 21.46
CA ARG A 134 -13.75 1.18 22.25
C ARG A 134 -13.44 1.00 23.75
N ARG A 135 -12.27 0.43 24.09
CA ARG A 135 -11.82 0.24 25.48
C ARG A 135 -11.39 1.56 26.13
N THR A 136 -10.69 2.43 25.41
CA THR A 136 -10.32 3.77 25.88
C THR A 136 -11.54 4.63 26.12
N TRP A 137 -12.49 4.64 25.19
CA TRP A 137 -13.74 5.39 25.31
C TRP A 137 -14.59 4.94 26.52
N LYS A 138 -14.62 3.65 26.87
CA LYS A 138 -15.30 3.16 28.08
C LYS A 138 -14.62 3.57 29.39
N LYS A 139 -13.31 3.84 29.38
CA LYS A 139 -12.57 4.30 30.57
C LYS A 139 -12.71 5.79 30.83
N GLU A 140 -13.06 6.59 29.82
CA GLU A 140 -13.19 8.04 29.91
C GLU A 140 -14.64 8.49 30.24
N LYS A 141 -15.60 7.56 30.36
CA LYS A 141 -16.91 7.90 30.90
C LYS A 141 -16.88 7.92 32.43
N PRO A 142 -17.22 9.06 33.08
CA PRO A 142 -17.33 9.17 34.51
C PRO A 142 -18.41 8.25 35.06
#